data_c1758c818c2d2cc3963358198edc9b96
#
_entry.id   c1758c818c2d2cc3963358198edc9b96
#
_cell.length_a   1.000
_cell.length_b   1.000
_cell.length_c   1.000
_cell.angle_alpha   90.00
_cell.angle_beta   90.00
_cell.angle_gamma   90.00
#
_symmetry.space_group_name_H-M   'P 1'
#
loop_
_entity.id
_entity.type
_entity.pdbx_description
1 polymer ?
#
loop_
_entity_poly.entity_id
_entity_poly.type
_entity_poly.pdbx_seq_one_letter_code
_entity_poly.pdbx_strand_id
1 'polypeptide(L)'
;LLRQLQEYHLQLQAFGIGDINQLIYYTEERLKIDNTTENLAPYYPLMYVIPQLATTDGRQTVYTFDILVMDILNVKNFENEIDVWSDTLDILKDVVAQLRYSLDACYCTWDIDYPVDFTPFSEKFDDYVSGWTAKIKLKIPDAIDRCIAPYAEFPPCDNNSDN
;
A
#
# COMPACT_ATOMS: atom_id res chain seq x y z
N LEU A 1 -10.17 -1.90 0.18
CA LEU A 1 -9.57 -1.20 1.31
C LEU A 1 -8.53 -0.18 0.87
N LEU A 2 -7.29 -0.58 0.44
CA LEU A 2 -6.19 0.36 0.16
C LEU A 2 -6.54 1.44 -0.87
N ARG A 3 -7.23 1.07 -1.96
CA ARG A 3 -7.73 2.05 -2.94
C ARG A 3 -8.74 3.03 -2.32
N GLN A 4 -9.62 2.55 -1.45
CA GLN A 4 -10.59 3.40 -0.75
C GLN A 4 -9.89 4.41 0.17
N LEU A 5 -8.78 4.03 0.82
CA LEU A 5 -8.00 4.97 1.62
C LEU A 5 -7.51 6.17 0.80
N GLN A 6 -7.05 5.92 -0.43
CA GLN A 6 -6.67 7.00 -1.33
C GLN A 6 -7.88 7.83 -1.79
N GLU A 7 -8.99 7.18 -2.18
CA GLU A 7 -10.20 7.86 -2.67
C GLU A 7 -10.82 8.81 -1.63
N TYR A 8 -10.70 8.47 -0.33
CA TYR A 8 -11.23 9.29 0.76
C TYR A 8 -10.22 10.27 1.36
N HIS A 9 -8.94 10.15 1.04
CA HIS A 9 -7.92 11.07 1.52
C HIS A 9 -7.87 12.34 0.68
N LEU A 10 -8.02 13.51 1.32
CA LEU A 10 -8.17 14.79 0.62
C LEU A 10 -6.94 15.23 -0.19
N GLN A 11 -5.75 14.77 0.20
CA GLN A 11 -4.49 15.17 -0.42
C GLN A 11 -3.98 14.16 -1.46
N LEU A 12 -4.35 12.88 -1.35
CA LEU A 12 -3.90 11.86 -2.30
C LEU A 12 -4.63 11.96 -3.64
N GLN A 13 -3.89 12.12 -4.72
CA GLN A 13 -4.45 12.32 -6.06
C GLN A 13 -4.44 11.05 -6.90
N ALA A 14 -3.53 10.11 -6.62
CA ALA A 14 -3.39 8.88 -7.40
C ALA A 14 -3.09 7.65 -6.53
N PHE A 15 -3.43 6.47 -7.07
CA PHE A 15 -3.18 5.17 -6.46
C PHE A 15 -2.64 4.20 -7.50
N GLY A 16 -1.60 3.44 -7.10
CA GLY A 16 -1.07 2.33 -7.87
C GLY A 16 -0.75 1.13 -6.99
N ILE A 17 -0.65 -0.05 -7.60
CA ILE A 17 -0.24 -1.28 -6.95
C ILE A 17 0.53 -2.14 -7.94
N GLY A 18 1.64 -2.72 -7.51
CA GLY A 18 2.47 -3.58 -8.35
C GLY A 18 3.89 -3.69 -7.81
N ASP A 19 4.80 -4.20 -8.63
CA ASP A 19 6.23 -4.21 -8.32
C ASP A 19 6.91 -2.87 -8.65
N ILE A 20 8.21 -2.76 -8.31
CA ILE A 20 8.98 -1.53 -8.56
C ILE A 20 9.11 -1.19 -10.06
N ASN A 21 9.19 -2.21 -10.94
CA ASN A 21 9.28 -1.97 -12.39
C ASN A 21 7.95 -1.46 -12.94
N GLN A 22 6.85 -1.95 -12.40
CA GLN A 22 5.51 -1.47 -12.73
C GLN A 22 5.29 -0.03 -12.22
N LEU A 23 5.88 0.35 -11.09
CA LEU A 23 5.86 1.73 -10.62
C LEU A 23 6.58 2.65 -11.62
N ILE A 24 7.79 2.27 -12.06
CA ILE A 24 8.57 3.04 -13.05
C ILE A 24 7.76 3.20 -14.33
N TYR A 25 7.21 2.10 -14.85
CA TYR A 25 6.38 2.13 -16.06
C TYR A 25 5.12 2.98 -15.89
N TYR A 26 4.48 2.90 -14.72
CA TYR A 26 3.29 3.68 -14.39
C TYR A 26 3.55 5.19 -14.37
N THR A 27 4.70 5.61 -13.86
CA THR A 27 5.11 7.02 -13.86
C THR A 27 5.48 7.47 -15.27
N GLU A 28 6.23 6.67 -16.05
CA GLU A 28 6.64 6.98 -17.43
C GLU A 28 5.47 7.06 -18.42
N GLU A 29 4.50 6.13 -18.35
CA GLU A 29 3.36 6.14 -19.28
C GLU A 29 2.43 7.31 -19.06
N ARG A 30 2.23 7.72 -17.82
CA ARG A 30 1.39 8.86 -17.51
C ARG A 30 1.98 10.16 -18.00
N LEU A 31 3.31 10.27 -18.02
CA LEU A 31 4.02 11.40 -18.62
C LEU A 31 3.87 11.46 -20.16
N LYS A 32 3.71 10.31 -20.82
CA LYS A 32 3.57 10.24 -22.29
C LYS A 32 2.16 10.58 -22.80
N ILE A 33 1.14 10.37 -21.98
CA ILE A 33 -0.26 10.65 -22.34
C ILE A 33 -0.52 12.16 -22.38
N ASP A 34 0.16 12.93 -21.56
CA ASP A 34 0.07 14.39 -21.54
C ASP A 34 1.31 15.03 -22.17
N ASN A 35 1.39 15.06 -23.49
CA ASN A 35 2.40 15.85 -24.24
C ASN A 35 2.28 17.38 -24.00
N THR A 36 1.46 17.81 -23.07
CA THR A 36 1.37 19.18 -22.60
C THR A 36 1.97 19.26 -21.21
N THR A 37 3.18 19.76 -21.13
CA THR A 37 4.03 19.99 -19.95
C THR A 37 3.39 20.80 -18.81
N GLU A 38 2.09 21.02 -18.81
CA GLU A 38 1.41 21.91 -17.86
C GLU A 38 0.57 21.19 -16.78
N ASN A 39 0.37 19.85 -16.85
CA ASN A 39 -0.55 19.13 -15.96
C ASN A 39 0.04 17.89 -15.27
N LEU A 40 1.29 17.93 -14.82
CA LEU A 40 1.86 16.87 -13.95
C LEU A 40 1.25 16.88 -12.54
N ALA A 41 0.69 18.00 -12.12
CA ALA A 41 0.10 18.20 -10.79
C ALA A 41 -1.06 17.26 -10.39
N PRO A 42 -1.94 16.77 -11.30
CA PRO A 42 -3.09 15.98 -10.88
C PRO A 42 -2.78 14.53 -10.47
N TYR A 43 -1.53 14.08 -10.54
CA TYR A 43 -1.15 12.70 -10.22
C TYR A 43 -0.32 12.57 -8.95
N TYR A 44 -0.01 13.64 -8.31
CA TYR A 44 0.76 13.70 -7.07
C TYR A 44 0.03 14.53 -6.02
N PRO A 45 0.11 14.17 -4.73
CA PRO A 45 0.82 13.03 -4.16
C PRO A 45 0.26 11.68 -4.61
N LEU A 46 1.17 10.75 -4.95
CA LEU A 46 0.86 9.38 -5.36
C LEU A 46 1.05 8.41 -4.19
N MET A 47 0.04 7.59 -3.91
CA MET A 47 0.18 6.41 -3.05
C MET A 47 0.39 5.16 -3.92
N TYR A 48 1.49 4.44 -3.69
CA TYR A 48 1.81 3.20 -4.38
C TYR A 48 2.05 2.06 -3.41
N VAL A 49 1.51 0.87 -3.72
CA VAL A 49 1.60 -0.30 -2.86
C VAL A 49 2.39 -1.40 -3.55
N ILE A 50 3.44 -1.89 -2.88
CA ILE A 50 4.28 -2.98 -3.36
C ILE A 50 4.03 -4.22 -2.49
N PRO A 51 3.29 -5.24 -2.97
CA PRO A 51 3.15 -6.50 -2.27
C PRO A 51 4.51 -7.21 -2.14
N GLN A 52 4.84 -7.70 -0.93
CA GLN A 52 6.11 -8.36 -0.66
C GLN A 52 5.92 -9.85 -0.40
N LEU A 53 5.16 -10.19 0.63
CA LEU A 53 5.06 -11.56 1.12
C LEU A 53 3.69 -11.81 1.74
N ALA A 54 3.17 -13.02 1.58
CA ALA A 54 2.06 -13.53 2.37
C ALA A 54 2.51 -14.81 3.10
N THR A 55 2.26 -14.88 4.41
CA THR A 55 2.54 -16.05 5.23
C THR A 55 1.30 -16.46 6.00
N THR A 56 1.11 -17.76 6.21
CA THR A 56 0.00 -18.26 7.02
C THR A 56 0.50 -19.29 8.02
N ASP A 57 -0.10 -19.30 9.21
CA ASP A 57 0.09 -20.33 10.24
C ASP A 57 -1.10 -21.32 10.30
N GLY A 58 -2.02 -21.21 9.34
CA GLY A 58 -3.24 -22.04 9.28
C GLY A 58 -4.44 -21.46 10.04
N ARG A 59 -4.24 -20.41 10.86
CA ARG A 59 -5.30 -19.72 11.60
C ARG A 59 -5.47 -18.28 11.16
N GLN A 60 -4.38 -17.67 10.69
CA GLN A 60 -4.34 -16.31 10.19
C GLN A 60 -3.39 -16.22 9.00
N THR A 61 -3.64 -15.26 8.13
CA THR A 61 -2.73 -14.90 7.04
C THR A 61 -2.16 -13.52 7.31
N VAL A 62 -0.83 -13.41 7.24
CA VAL A 62 -0.09 -12.15 7.39
C VAL A 62 0.36 -11.68 6.01
N TYR A 63 -0.14 -10.55 5.58
CA TYR A 63 0.27 -9.87 4.35
C TYR A 63 1.29 -8.80 4.68
N THR A 64 2.47 -8.90 4.07
CA THR A 64 3.51 -7.87 4.15
C THR A 64 3.55 -7.10 2.85
N PHE A 65 3.49 -5.79 2.92
CA PHE A 65 3.58 -4.88 1.78
C PHE A 65 4.20 -3.55 2.18
N ASP A 66 4.79 -2.87 1.21
CA ASP A 66 5.30 -1.53 1.39
C ASP A 66 4.29 -0.53 0.81
N ILE A 67 3.95 0.50 1.58
CA ILE A 67 3.18 1.66 1.09
C ILE A 67 4.15 2.80 0.89
N LEU A 68 4.22 3.30 -0.34
CA LEU A 68 4.98 4.49 -0.69
C LEU A 68 4.00 5.66 -0.85
N VAL A 69 4.33 6.79 -0.26
CA VAL A 69 3.69 8.08 -0.58
C VAL A 69 4.77 9.00 -1.09
N MET A 70 4.58 9.54 -2.28
CA MET A 70 5.56 10.35 -2.98
C MET A 70 4.95 11.56 -3.63
N ASP A 71 5.75 12.62 -3.74
CA ASP A 71 5.39 13.85 -4.44
C ASP A 71 6.56 14.36 -5.29
N ILE A 72 6.27 15.27 -6.24
CA ILE A 72 7.24 15.84 -7.16
C ILE A 72 8.15 16.83 -6.43
N LEU A 73 9.46 16.71 -6.71
CA LEU A 73 10.46 17.67 -6.32
C LEU A 73 10.65 18.77 -7.37
N ASN A 74 10.68 20.01 -6.92
CA ASN A 74 11.12 21.10 -7.77
C ASN A 74 12.66 21.12 -7.81
N VAL A 75 13.25 20.60 -8.90
CA VAL A 75 14.70 20.48 -9.10
C VAL A 75 15.47 21.80 -8.96
N LYS A 76 14.80 22.94 -9.06
CA LYS A 76 15.41 24.27 -8.93
C LYS A 76 15.47 24.79 -7.49
N ASN A 77 14.77 24.12 -6.56
CA ASN A 77 14.70 24.53 -5.17
C ASN A 77 14.75 23.32 -4.24
N PHE A 78 15.95 22.94 -3.79
CA PHE A 78 16.13 21.81 -2.86
C PHE A 78 15.52 22.04 -1.46
N GLU A 79 15.20 23.27 -1.08
CA GLU A 79 14.47 23.54 0.17
C GLU A 79 13.08 22.91 0.15
N ASN A 80 12.50 22.72 -1.04
CA ASN A 80 11.21 22.06 -1.22
C ASN A 80 11.21 20.55 -0.85
N GLU A 81 12.38 19.91 -0.79
CA GLU A 81 12.46 18.48 -0.43
C GLU A 81 12.05 18.23 1.02
N ILE A 82 12.40 19.14 1.93
CA ILE A 82 12.01 19.04 3.34
C ILE A 82 10.49 19.19 3.50
N ASP A 83 9.89 20.10 2.74
CA ASP A 83 8.44 20.30 2.73
C ASP A 83 7.74 19.05 2.19
N VAL A 84 8.22 18.49 1.07
CA VAL A 84 7.70 17.24 0.48
C VAL A 84 7.83 16.08 1.45
N TRP A 85 8.95 15.95 2.15
CA TRP A 85 9.10 14.90 3.18
C TRP A 85 8.13 15.09 4.34
N SER A 86 7.91 16.33 4.77
CA SER A 86 6.96 16.61 5.85
C SER A 86 5.54 16.24 5.45
N ASP A 87 5.10 16.70 4.30
CA ASP A 87 3.74 16.49 3.80
C ASP A 87 3.46 15.01 3.51
N THR A 88 4.39 14.34 2.81
CA THR A 88 4.23 12.92 2.47
C THR A 88 4.30 12.01 3.68
N LEU A 89 5.08 12.36 4.72
CA LEU A 89 5.09 11.63 6.00
C LEU A 89 3.76 11.77 6.73
N ASP A 90 3.17 12.96 6.76
CA ASP A 90 1.90 13.18 7.43
C ASP A 90 0.77 12.43 6.72
N ILE A 91 0.71 12.47 5.39
CA ILE A 91 -0.21 11.65 4.60
C ILE A 91 -0.04 10.15 4.91
N LEU A 92 1.20 9.66 4.97
CA LEU A 92 1.47 8.24 5.24
C LEU A 92 1.07 7.84 6.66
N LYS A 93 1.25 8.72 7.66
CA LYS A 93 0.73 8.51 9.03
C LYS A 93 -0.78 8.43 9.06
N ASP A 94 -1.48 9.28 8.31
CA ASP A 94 -2.95 9.26 8.22
C ASP A 94 -3.44 7.95 7.61
N VAL A 95 -2.79 7.45 6.56
CA VAL A 95 -3.09 6.14 5.96
C VAL A 95 -2.91 5.01 6.98
N VAL A 96 -1.80 5.01 7.72
CA VAL A 96 -1.52 3.99 8.76
C VAL A 96 -2.52 4.10 9.92
N ALA A 97 -2.87 5.31 10.33
CA ALA A 97 -3.87 5.53 11.37
C ALA A 97 -5.25 5.01 10.95
N GLN A 98 -5.64 5.28 9.70
CA GLN A 98 -6.91 4.79 9.16
C GLN A 98 -6.93 3.26 9.05
N LEU A 99 -5.83 2.63 8.65
CA LEU A 99 -5.72 1.16 8.67
C LEU A 99 -5.90 0.59 10.07
N ARG A 100 -5.36 1.26 11.09
CA ARG A 100 -5.45 0.81 12.49
C ARG A 100 -6.83 1.00 13.11
N TYR A 101 -7.46 2.15 12.85
CA TYR A 101 -8.67 2.57 13.55
C TYR A 101 -9.93 2.51 12.68
N SER A 102 -9.87 1.85 11.51
CA SER A 102 -11.05 1.64 10.68
C SER A 102 -12.11 0.81 11.43
N LEU A 103 -13.37 0.98 11.06
CA LEU A 103 -14.46 0.21 11.65
C LEU A 103 -14.24 -1.30 11.48
N ASP A 104 -13.67 -1.71 10.35
CA ASP A 104 -13.38 -3.13 10.10
C ASP A 104 -12.28 -3.66 11.02
N ALA A 105 -11.25 -2.88 11.35
CA ALA A 105 -10.26 -3.25 12.36
C ALA A 105 -10.91 -3.36 13.76
N CYS A 106 -11.85 -2.47 14.10
CA CYS A 106 -12.60 -2.56 15.36
C CYS A 106 -13.46 -3.83 15.46
N TYR A 107 -13.91 -4.39 14.32
CA TYR A 107 -14.62 -5.67 14.28
C TYR A 107 -13.71 -6.90 14.17
N CYS A 108 -12.40 -6.72 14.42
CA CYS A 108 -11.41 -7.81 14.38
C CYS A 108 -11.27 -8.49 13.01
N THR A 109 -11.56 -7.79 11.91
CA THR A 109 -11.37 -8.32 10.56
C THR A 109 -9.91 -8.28 10.12
N TRP A 110 -9.09 -7.41 10.70
CA TRP A 110 -7.63 -7.36 10.55
C TRP A 110 -6.96 -6.64 11.72
N ASP A 111 -5.65 -6.81 11.82
CA ASP A 111 -4.78 -6.10 12.76
C ASP A 111 -3.45 -5.74 12.07
N ILE A 112 -2.78 -4.71 12.57
CA ILE A 112 -1.48 -4.25 12.06
C ILE A 112 -0.41 -4.45 13.12
N ASP A 113 0.73 -5.02 12.73
CA ASP A 113 1.90 -5.11 13.59
C ASP A 113 2.55 -3.74 13.82
N TYR A 114 2.91 -3.48 15.07
CA TYR A 114 3.70 -2.32 15.48
C TYR A 114 5.04 -2.74 16.09
N PRO A 115 6.10 -1.93 15.96
CA PRO A 115 6.14 -0.62 15.32
C PRO A 115 6.04 -0.69 13.80
N VAL A 116 5.59 0.40 13.16
CA VAL A 116 5.68 0.63 11.73
C VAL A 116 6.87 1.53 11.46
N ASP A 117 7.81 1.04 10.67
CA ASP A 117 9.00 1.80 10.28
C ASP A 117 8.71 2.66 9.04
N PHE A 118 9.10 3.93 9.12
CA PHE A 118 9.04 4.86 8.00
C PHE A 118 10.45 5.12 7.49
N THR A 119 10.68 4.93 6.20
CA THR A 119 11.98 5.14 5.55
C THR A 119 11.84 6.20 4.46
N PRO A 120 12.60 7.32 4.52
CA PRO A 120 12.58 8.30 3.47
C PRO A 120 13.28 7.80 2.22
N PHE A 121 12.86 8.29 1.07
CA PHE A 121 13.54 8.06 -0.20
C PHE A 121 13.48 9.30 -1.09
N SER A 122 14.47 9.41 -1.98
CA SER A 122 14.50 10.38 -3.07
C SER A 122 15.01 9.65 -4.30
N GLU A 123 14.19 9.58 -5.32
CA GLU A 123 14.47 8.82 -6.52
C GLU A 123 14.38 9.72 -7.75
N LYS A 124 15.27 9.43 -8.70
CA LYS A 124 15.22 10.01 -10.01
C LYS A 124 14.64 8.97 -10.95
N PHE A 125 13.34 9.04 -11.15
CA PHE A 125 12.71 8.47 -12.34
C PHE A 125 12.86 9.46 -13.50
N ASP A 126 11.96 9.51 -14.46
CA ASP A 126 11.90 10.60 -15.41
C ASP A 126 11.60 11.95 -14.72
N ASP A 127 10.85 11.90 -13.60
CA ASP A 127 10.66 13.00 -12.66
C ASP A 127 11.48 12.78 -11.38
N TYR A 128 11.87 13.88 -10.73
CA TYR A 128 12.40 13.81 -9.38
C TYR A 128 11.24 13.71 -8.40
N VAL A 129 11.14 12.58 -7.71
CA VAL A 129 10.16 12.35 -6.67
C VAL A 129 10.84 12.08 -5.34
N SER A 130 10.19 12.49 -4.27
CA SER A 130 10.63 12.21 -2.92
C SER A 130 9.44 11.83 -2.05
N GLY A 131 9.69 11.11 -0.97
CA GLY A 131 8.63 10.68 -0.10
C GLY A 131 9.07 9.69 0.96
N TRP A 132 8.10 8.91 1.44
CA TRP A 132 8.32 7.91 2.49
C TRP A 132 7.72 6.57 2.13
N THR A 133 8.37 5.53 2.61
CA THR A 133 7.90 4.15 2.55
C THR A 133 7.56 3.66 3.96
N ALA A 134 6.38 3.07 4.13
CA ALA A 134 6.00 2.34 5.34
C ALA A 134 5.91 0.84 5.04
N LYS A 135 6.59 0.02 5.83
CA LYS A 135 6.45 -1.44 5.78
C LYS A 135 5.31 -1.88 6.68
N ILE A 136 4.25 -2.40 6.10
CA ILE A 136 3.04 -2.83 6.80
C ILE A 136 2.97 -4.35 6.84
N LYS A 137 2.63 -4.89 8.02
CA LYS A 137 2.21 -6.28 8.21
C LYS A 137 0.77 -6.29 8.65
N LEU A 138 -0.10 -6.73 7.76
CA LEU A 138 -1.54 -6.84 7.99
C LEU A 138 -1.89 -8.29 8.30
N LYS A 139 -2.44 -8.54 9.47
CA LYS A 139 -2.90 -9.85 9.93
C LYS A 139 -4.40 -9.97 9.70
N ILE A 140 -4.81 -10.98 8.98
CA ILE A 140 -6.21 -11.29 8.73
C ILE A 140 -6.50 -12.67 9.33
N PRO A 141 -7.48 -12.79 10.25
CA PRO A 141 -7.96 -14.09 10.69
C PRO A 141 -8.56 -14.84 9.51
N ASP A 142 -7.85 -15.85 9.05
CA ASP A 142 -8.24 -16.67 7.88
C ASP A 142 -7.75 -18.09 8.10
N ALA A 143 -8.65 -18.95 8.57
CA ALA A 143 -8.33 -20.34 8.81
C ALA A 143 -8.30 -21.10 7.48
N ILE A 144 -7.20 -21.80 7.22
CA ILE A 144 -7.14 -22.74 6.11
C ILE A 144 -8.03 -23.94 6.44
N ASP A 145 -9.15 -24.04 5.76
CA ASP A 145 -10.10 -25.13 5.90
C ASP A 145 -10.18 -25.95 4.61
N ARG A 146 -9.76 -27.21 4.70
CA ARG A 146 -9.82 -28.15 3.59
C ARG A 146 -11.25 -28.41 3.13
N CYS A 147 -12.22 -28.35 4.04
CA CYS A 147 -13.61 -28.68 3.73
C CYS A 147 -14.31 -27.60 2.88
N ILE A 148 -13.78 -26.37 2.89
CA ILE A 148 -14.29 -25.25 2.10
C ILE A 148 -13.59 -25.19 0.73
N ALA A 149 -12.44 -25.88 0.57
CA ALA A 149 -11.68 -25.85 -0.66
C ALA A 149 -12.48 -26.47 -1.82
N PRO A 150 -12.55 -25.84 -3.00
CA PRO A 150 -13.40 -26.27 -4.12
C PRO A 150 -12.77 -27.43 -4.92
N TYR A 151 -12.42 -28.53 -4.25
CA TYR A 151 -11.90 -29.74 -4.89
C TYR A 151 -13.01 -30.77 -5.07
N ALA A 152 -13.31 -31.12 -6.31
CA ALA A 152 -14.41 -32.05 -6.63
C ALA A 152 -14.11 -33.55 -6.30
N GLU A 153 -12.84 -33.93 -6.14
CA GLU A 153 -12.41 -35.34 -6.05
C GLU A 153 -11.81 -35.72 -4.69
N PHE A 154 -11.81 -34.83 -3.70
CA PHE A 154 -11.34 -35.21 -2.36
C PHE A 154 -12.46 -35.86 -1.55
N PRO A 155 -12.15 -36.94 -0.78
CA PRO A 155 -13.13 -37.51 0.12
C PRO A 155 -13.64 -36.45 1.11
N PRO A 156 -14.93 -36.53 1.50
CA PRO A 156 -15.51 -35.60 2.47
C PRO A 156 -14.68 -35.59 3.77
N CYS A 157 -14.63 -34.46 4.42
CA CYS A 157 -14.03 -34.35 5.75
C CYS A 157 -14.93 -35.14 6.72
N ASP A 158 -14.46 -36.30 7.18
CA ASP A 158 -15.13 -37.03 8.26
C ASP A 158 -15.04 -36.22 9.54
N ASN A 159 -16.14 -35.59 9.94
CA ASN A 159 -16.28 -34.89 11.22
C ASN A 159 -16.33 -35.85 12.43
N ASN A 160 -15.95 -37.14 12.25
CA ASN A 160 -15.84 -38.12 13.31
C ASN A 160 -14.42 -38.17 13.90
N SER A 161 -14.06 -37.15 14.69
CA SER A 161 -13.05 -37.30 15.73
C SER A 161 -13.72 -37.31 17.11
N ASP A 162 -14.63 -38.26 17.29
CA ASP A 162 -14.96 -38.76 18.61
C ASP A 162 -13.96 -39.88 18.95
N ASN A 163 -12.93 -39.54 19.74
CA ASN A 163 -12.33 -40.34 20.82
C ASN A 163 -11.35 -39.52 21.61
#